data_92e31043570fe3bf5ec73c0b0ca529ad
#
_entry.id   92e31043570fe3bf5ec73c0b0ca529ad
#
_cell.length_a   1.000
_cell.length_b   1.000
_cell.length_c   1.000
_cell.angle_alpha   90.00
_cell.angle_beta   90.00
_cell.angle_gamma   90.00
#
_symmetry.space_group_name_H-M   'P 1'
#
loop_
_entity.id
_entity.type
_entity.pdbx_description
1 polymer ?
#
loop_
_entity_poly.entity_id
_entity_poly.type
_entity_poly.pdbx_seq_one_letter_code
_entity_poly.pdbx_strand_id
1 'polypeptide(L)'
;MPVVDVVNLEGKKVGQVELADSVFAARVNPYLLHEAARWQLASARAGTHKTKGRSEVAGSGRKLWRQKGTGRARVGSIRSPLWRKGGTVHGPQPRDYGYRLPRKVLLGALRSALSAKLAEEKLTVVEAWALESHKTKALRQALDKLHDHARTLLLVEAMANRNLELASRNLEGVKLVQPRDLGPYDLLRHDRLILSKDAAAKLGSSLSPEKVVTPALVESIAPAPAPAQREKRVAKKPAKPTGRAKAAGKKPAKSSRPKDKD
;
A
#
# COMPACT_ATOMS: atom_id res chain seq x y z
N MET A 1 -8.84 8.73 -34.61
CA MET A 1 -8.55 7.52 -33.80
C MET A 1 -7.11 7.13 -34.00
N PRO A 2 -6.28 7.03 -32.96
CA PRO A 2 -4.92 6.58 -33.13
C PRO A 2 -4.92 5.12 -33.58
N VAL A 3 -4.18 4.83 -34.64
CA VAL A 3 -4.01 3.48 -35.19
C VAL A 3 -2.65 2.97 -34.73
N VAL A 4 -2.61 1.76 -34.18
CA VAL A 4 -1.39 1.12 -33.71
C VAL A 4 -1.23 -0.23 -34.39
N ASP A 5 -0.01 -0.54 -34.81
CA ASP A 5 0.33 -1.82 -35.40
C ASP A 5 0.21 -2.95 -34.35
N VAL A 6 -0.40 -4.06 -34.74
CA VAL A 6 -0.44 -5.29 -33.96
C VAL A 6 0.70 -6.19 -34.40
N VAL A 7 1.49 -6.65 -33.44
CA VAL A 7 2.62 -7.55 -33.67
C VAL A 7 2.36 -8.92 -33.06
N ASN A 8 2.96 -9.95 -33.63
CA ASN A 8 2.99 -11.28 -33.01
C ASN A 8 4.20 -11.41 -32.07
N LEU A 9 4.34 -12.54 -31.36
CA LEU A 9 5.47 -12.81 -30.46
C LEU A 9 6.84 -12.92 -31.18
N GLU A 10 6.84 -12.96 -32.53
CA GLU A 10 8.07 -12.92 -33.34
C GLU A 10 8.48 -11.49 -33.74
N GLY A 11 7.71 -10.48 -33.37
CA GLY A 11 7.94 -9.08 -33.75
C GLY A 11 7.44 -8.72 -35.16
N LYS A 12 6.71 -9.62 -35.85
CA LYS A 12 6.15 -9.35 -37.17
C LYS A 12 4.80 -8.64 -37.03
N LYS A 13 4.55 -7.64 -37.89
CA LYS A 13 3.25 -6.96 -37.98
C LYS A 13 2.22 -7.91 -38.58
N VAL A 14 1.09 -8.07 -37.87
CA VAL A 14 -0.04 -8.93 -38.28
C VAL A 14 -1.23 -8.09 -38.75
N GLY A 15 -1.42 -6.92 -38.18
CA GLY A 15 -2.56 -6.06 -38.50
C GLY A 15 -2.48 -4.70 -37.83
N GLN A 16 -3.59 -4.00 -37.80
CA GLN A 16 -3.73 -2.71 -37.14
C GLN A 16 -4.98 -2.69 -36.28
N VAL A 17 -4.93 -1.98 -35.15
CA VAL A 17 -6.05 -1.77 -34.23
C VAL A 17 -6.25 -0.29 -34.00
N GLU A 18 -7.51 0.12 -34.13
CA GLU A 18 -7.95 1.45 -33.78
C GLU A 18 -8.20 1.56 -32.28
N LEU A 19 -7.58 2.55 -31.67
CA LEU A 19 -7.72 2.81 -30.23
C LEU A 19 -8.71 3.96 -29.99
N ALA A 20 -9.44 3.91 -28.87
CA ALA A 20 -10.41 4.95 -28.51
C ALA A 20 -9.73 6.29 -28.22
N ASP A 21 -10.10 7.35 -28.96
CA ASP A 21 -9.55 8.72 -28.80
C ASP A 21 -9.70 9.25 -27.39
N SER A 22 -10.85 9.01 -26.77
CA SER A 22 -11.15 9.47 -25.41
C SER A 22 -10.20 8.92 -24.34
N VAL A 23 -9.47 7.84 -24.65
CA VAL A 23 -8.55 7.16 -23.71
C VAL A 23 -7.10 7.35 -24.12
N PHE A 24 -6.77 7.16 -25.39
CA PHE A 24 -5.39 7.11 -25.88
C PHE A 24 -4.93 8.41 -26.57
N ALA A 25 -5.86 9.32 -26.90
CA ALA A 25 -5.56 10.65 -27.42
C ALA A 25 -5.99 11.77 -26.46
N ALA A 26 -6.23 11.44 -25.20
CA ALA A 26 -6.58 12.42 -24.18
C ALA A 26 -5.41 13.39 -23.89
N ARG A 27 -5.75 14.64 -23.54
CA ARG A 27 -4.73 15.63 -23.16
C ARG A 27 -3.91 15.14 -21.95
N VAL A 28 -2.60 15.10 -22.10
CA VAL A 28 -1.69 14.74 -21.01
C VAL A 28 -1.63 15.84 -19.97
N ASN A 29 -1.94 15.51 -18.72
CA ASN A 29 -1.89 16.43 -17.60
C ASN A 29 -0.90 15.92 -16.53
N PRO A 30 0.30 16.53 -16.43
CA PRO A 30 1.34 16.09 -15.51
C PRO A 30 0.93 16.24 -14.02
N TYR A 31 0.07 17.19 -13.68
CA TYR A 31 -0.39 17.37 -12.30
C TYR A 31 -1.24 16.19 -11.81
N LEU A 32 -2.12 15.66 -12.69
CA LEU A 32 -2.91 14.48 -12.35
C LEU A 32 -2.03 13.25 -12.18
N LEU A 33 -1.02 13.09 -13.02
CA LEU A 33 -0.06 11.98 -12.94
C LEU A 33 0.73 12.03 -11.65
N HIS A 34 1.26 13.21 -11.28
CA HIS A 34 1.99 13.41 -10.04
C HIS A 34 1.13 13.11 -8.81
N GLU A 35 -0.11 13.63 -8.76
CA GLU A 35 -0.99 13.42 -7.62
C GLU A 35 -1.42 11.94 -7.48
N ALA A 36 -1.68 11.25 -8.59
CA ALA A 36 -2.01 9.83 -8.57
C ALA A 36 -0.82 8.97 -8.12
N ALA A 37 0.39 9.26 -8.58
CA ALA A 37 1.61 8.58 -8.14
C ALA A 37 1.88 8.80 -6.65
N ARG A 38 1.77 10.05 -6.18
CA ARG A 38 1.90 10.41 -4.77
C ARG A 38 0.89 9.70 -3.88
N TRP A 39 -0.36 9.64 -4.32
CA TRP A 39 -1.43 8.94 -3.62
C TRP A 39 -1.13 7.45 -3.48
N GLN A 40 -0.72 6.78 -4.57
CA GLN A 40 -0.43 5.35 -4.55
C GLN A 40 0.77 5.01 -3.66
N LEU A 41 1.84 5.81 -3.72
CA LEU A 41 3.00 5.65 -2.84
C LEU A 41 2.66 5.92 -1.36
N ALA A 42 1.84 6.93 -1.08
CA ALA A 42 1.40 7.22 0.28
C ALA A 42 0.55 6.10 0.86
N SER A 43 -0.36 5.53 0.05
CA SER A 43 -1.23 4.40 0.46
C SER A 43 -0.44 3.11 0.72
N ALA A 44 0.69 2.91 0.05
CA ALA A 44 1.56 1.75 0.25
C ALA A 44 2.39 1.81 1.55
N ARG A 45 2.47 3.00 2.20
CA ARG A 45 3.27 3.16 3.42
C ARG A 45 2.57 2.55 4.63
N ALA A 46 3.23 1.61 5.28
CA ALA A 46 2.71 0.96 6.49
C ALA A 46 2.64 1.88 7.74
N GLY A 47 3.47 2.92 7.80
CA GLY A 47 3.46 3.92 8.87
C GLY A 47 3.79 3.42 10.27
N THR A 48 4.54 2.33 10.39
CA THR A 48 4.81 1.61 11.66
C THR A 48 5.90 2.22 12.54
N HIS A 49 6.54 3.29 12.09
CA HIS A 49 7.59 3.97 12.83
C HIS A 49 7.06 4.54 14.15
N LYS A 50 7.80 4.30 15.23
CA LYS A 50 7.43 4.75 16.58
C LYS A 50 8.65 5.06 17.42
N THR A 51 8.57 6.12 18.20
CA THR A 51 9.50 6.40 19.31
C THR A 51 8.77 6.33 20.63
N LYS A 52 9.50 5.92 21.68
CA LYS A 52 8.92 5.83 23.02
C LYS A 52 8.86 7.22 23.67
N GLY A 53 7.68 7.65 24.04
CA GLY A 53 7.45 8.83 24.85
C GLY A 53 7.83 8.62 26.32
N ARG A 54 7.80 9.68 27.11
CA ARG A 54 8.15 9.67 28.53
C ARG A 54 7.36 8.62 29.35
N SER A 55 6.13 8.35 29.01
CA SER A 55 5.28 7.36 29.67
C SER A 55 5.60 5.92 29.29
N GLU A 56 6.19 5.71 28.11
CA GLU A 56 6.42 4.38 27.52
C GLU A 56 7.83 3.83 27.80
N VAL A 57 8.77 4.72 28.14
CA VAL A 57 10.14 4.31 28.51
C VAL A 57 10.12 3.61 29.87
N ALA A 58 10.81 2.47 29.96
CA ALA A 58 11.01 1.78 31.23
C ALA A 58 11.86 2.65 32.18
N GLY A 59 11.50 2.66 33.45
CA GLY A 59 12.21 3.41 34.48
C GLY A 59 11.37 3.65 35.72
N SER A 60 12.02 4.11 36.80
CA SER A 60 11.33 4.39 38.06
C SER A 60 10.33 5.55 37.90
N GLY A 61 9.16 5.37 38.52
CA GLY A 61 8.16 6.43 38.70
C GLY A 61 8.46 7.33 39.91
N ARG A 62 9.43 6.93 40.75
CA ARG A 62 9.77 7.67 41.97
C ARG A 62 10.40 9.02 41.64
N LYS A 63 10.00 10.08 42.36
CA LYS A 63 10.64 11.39 42.31
C LYS A 63 12.08 11.25 42.83
N LEU A 64 13.04 11.82 42.09
CA LEU A 64 14.48 11.68 42.38
C LEU A 64 14.88 12.33 43.70
N TRP A 65 14.34 13.52 44.02
CA TRP A 65 14.58 14.24 45.27
C TRP A 65 13.36 15.12 45.65
N ARG A 66 13.37 15.63 46.87
CA ARG A 66 12.32 16.53 47.37
C ARG A 66 12.27 17.83 46.57
N GLN A 67 11.10 18.48 46.56
CA GLN A 67 10.78 19.64 45.71
C GLN A 67 11.65 20.89 45.98
N LYS A 68 12.01 21.11 47.24
CA LYS A 68 12.81 22.26 47.72
C LYS A 68 13.86 21.80 48.71
N GLY A 69 14.88 22.63 49.01
CA GLY A 69 15.89 22.37 50.06
C GLY A 69 17.04 21.44 49.64
N THR A 70 17.29 21.26 48.32
CA THR A 70 18.41 20.43 47.80
C THR A 70 19.44 21.25 47.03
N GLY A 71 19.18 22.53 46.72
CA GLY A 71 20.02 23.38 45.88
C GLY A 71 20.07 22.95 44.42
N ARG A 72 19.40 21.87 44.05
CA ARG A 72 19.35 21.29 42.68
C ARG A 72 18.11 21.74 41.91
N ALA A 73 18.17 21.66 40.58
CA ALA A 73 17.00 21.88 39.70
C ALA A 73 15.86 20.94 40.06
N ARG A 74 14.62 21.41 39.97
CA ARG A 74 13.43 20.61 40.27
C ARG A 74 13.24 19.53 39.21
N VAL A 75 13.10 18.28 39.59
CA VAL A 75 12.90 17.12 38.70
C VAL A 75 11.72 16.30 39.12
N GLY A 76 10.85 15.96 38.20
CA GLY A 76 9.69 15.11 38.45
C GLY A 76 9.96 13.63 38.18
N SER A 77 10.59 13.31 37.05
CA SER A 77 10.81 11.93 36.62
C SER A 77 12.18 11.76 35.93
N ILE A 78 12.82 10.65 36.15
CA ILE A 78 14.07 10.26 35.45
C ILE A 78 13.83 9.99 33.96
N ARG A 79 12.58 9.70 33.56
CA ARG A 79 12.19 9.45 32.17
C ARG A 79 11.97 10.72 31.36
N SER A 80 12.21 11.89 31.97
CA SER A 80 12.11 13.17 31.25
C SER A 80 13.08 13.22 30.06
N PRO A 81 12.70 13.86 28.93
CA PRO A 81 13.57 13.97 27.75
C PRO A 81 14.87 14.74 28.02
N LEU A 82 14.95 15.49 29.12
CA LEU A 82 16.16 16.19 29.54
C LEU A 82 17.26 15.24 30.05
N TRP A 83 16.90 14.01 30.37
CA TRP A 83 17.83 13.01 30.87
C TRP A 83 18.27 12.05 29.77
N ARG A 84 19.50 11.56 29.89
CA ARG A 84 19.98 10.46 29.03
C ARG A 84 19.06 9.24 29.25
N LYS A 85 18.71 8.56 28.16
CA LYS A 85 17.74 7.44 28.16
C LYS A 85 16.30 7.84 28.54
N GLY A 86 15.98 9.14 28.57
CA GLY A 86 14.61 9.63 28.70
C GLY A 86 13.77 9.44 27.43
N GLY A 87 12.48 9.74 27.51
CA GLY A 87 11.56 9.63 26.37
C GLY A 87 11.75 10.72 25.35
N THR A 88 11.43 10.45 24.09
CA THR A 88 11.41 11.43 23.00
C THR A 88 10.14 12.28 23.09
N VAL A 89 10.25 13.59 22.84
CA VAL A 89 9.09 14.52 22.92
C VAL A 89 8.30 14.53 21.62
N HIS A 90 8.94 14.83 20.50
CA HIS A 90 8.33 15.02 19.17
C HIS A 90 8.78 13.94 18.17
N GLY A 91 8.96 12.72 18.65
CA GLY A 91 9.35 11.63 17.78
C GLY A 91 8.20 11.13 16.90
N PRO A 92 8.49 10.37 15.85
CA PRO A 92 7.49 9.80 14.98
C PRO A 92 6.55 8.86 15.76
N GLN A 93 5.27 8.94 15.41
CA GLN A 93 4.22 8.06 15.93
C GLN A 93 3.60 7.30 14.78
N PRO A 94 3.10 6.08 15.00
CA PRO A 94 2.39 5.31 13.98
C PRO A 94 1.19 6.11 13.48
N ARG A 95 1.12 6.25 12.15
CA ARG A 95 -0.02 6.92 11.50
C ARG A 95 -0.32 6.29 10.15
N ASP A 96 -1.54 6.42 9.70
CA ASP A 96 -1.94 6.14 8.33
C ASP A 96 -1.54 7.32 7.43
N TYR A 97 -0.96 7.00 6.27
CA TYR A 97 -0.58 7.96 5.24
C TYR A 97 -1.56 7.98 4.07
N GLY A 98 -2.52 7.03 4.06
CA GLY A 98 -3.52 6.94 3.02
C GLY A 98 -4.47 8.15 3.05
N TYR A 99 -4.82 8.63 1.87
CA TYR A 99 -5.85 9.66 1.69
C TYR A 99 -6.70 9.32 0.46
N ARG A 100 -7.90 9.86 0.38
CA ARG A 100 -8.83 9.53 -0.69
C ARG A 100 -8.73 10.55 -1.83
N LEU A 101 -8.49 10.06 -3.04
CA LEU A 101 -8.62 10.87 -4.26
C LEU A 101 -9.99 10.66 -4.92
N PRO A 102 -10.57 11.70 -5.55
CA PRO A 102 -11.77 11.56 -6.36
C PRO A 102 -11.54 10.59 -7.52
N ARG A 103 -12.52 9.73 -7.79
CA ARG A 103 -12.46 8.74 -8.89
C ARG A 103 -12.17 9.37 -10.25
N LYS A 104 -12.77 10.53 -10.54
CA LYS A 104 -12.54 11.26 -11.79
C LYS A 104 -11.07 11.66 -11.99
N VAL A 105 -10.36 12.01 -10.90
CA VAL A 105 -8.93 12.34 -10.91
C VAL A 105 -8.10 11.12 -11.28
N LEU A 106 -8.35 9.97 -10.65
CA LEU A 106 -7.65 8.71 -10.94
C LEU A 106 -7.84 8.25 -12.38
N LEU A 107 -9.08 8.31 -12.88
CA LEU A 107 -9.39 7.96 -14.28
C LEU A 107 -8.75 8.93 -15.26
N GLY A 108 -8.76 10.25 -14.94
CA GLY A 108 -8.05 11.25 -15.75
C GLY A 108 -6.55 11.03 -15.77
N ALA A 109 -5.95 10.66 -14.65
CA ALA A 109 -4.53 10.30 -14.57
C ALA A 109 -4.20 9.06 -15.41
N LEU A 110 -5.04 8.02 -15.36
CA LEU A 110 -4.83 6.80 -16.15
C LEU A 110 -4.91 7.07 -17.65
N ARG A 111 -5.91 7.84 -18.11
CA ARG A 111 -5.99 8.28 -19.54
C ARG A 111 -4.77 9.09 -19.94
N SER A 112 -4.37 10.06 -19.13
CA SER A 112 -3.16 10.87 -19.38
C SER A 112 -1.89 10.02 -19.47
N ALA A 113 -1.75 8.98 -18.64
CA ALA A 113 -0.61 8.07 -18.68
C ALA A 113 -0.59 7.21 -19.95
N LEU A 114 -1.74 6.67 -20.36
CA LEU A 114 -1.87 5.88 -21.60
C LEU A 114 -1.59 6.74 -22.84
N SER A 115 -2.14 7.96 -22.89
CA SER A 115 -1.88 8.90 -23.98
C SER A 115 -0.40 9.31 -24.05
N ALA A 116 0.26 9.51 -22.91
CA ALA A 116 1.69 9.81 -22.87
C ALA A 116 2.53 8.64 -23.42
N LYS A 117 2.20 7.40 -23.03
CA LYS A 117 2.89 6.20 -23.55
C LYS A 117 2.72 6.03 -25.06
N LEU A 118 1.55 6.36 -25.59
CA LEU A 118 1.31 6.33 -27.02
C LEU A 118 2.10 7.42 -27.75
N ALA A 119 2.08 8.67 -27.24
CA ALA A 119 2.81 9.79 -27.82
C ALA A 119 4.33 9.60 -27.81
N GLU A 120 4.87 8.85 -26.85
CA GLU A 120 6.29 8.49 -26.74
C GLU A 120 6.66 7.23 -27.55
N GLU A 121 5.72 6.65 -28.30
CA GLU A 121 5.91 5.38 -29.04
C GLU A 121 6.37 4.21 -28.16
N LYS A 122 5.98 4.22 -26.88
CA LYS A 122 6.31 3.21 -25.89
C LYS A 122 5.18 2.21 -25.65
N LEU A 123 4.13 2.24 -26.49
CA LEU A 123 3.00 1.33 -26.43
C LEU A 123 3.06 0.37 -27.62
N THR A 124 3.01 -0.92 -27.34
CA THR A 124 2.96 -1.98 -28.35
C THR A 124 1.74 -2.85 -28.11
N VAL A 125 1.04 -3.20 -29.17
CA VAL A 125 -0.09 -4.13 -29.12
C VAL A 125 0.33 -5.48 -29.68
N VAL A 126 0.12 -6.54 -28.88
CA VAL A 126 0.38 -7.92 -29.29
C VAL A 126 -0.97 -8.61 -29.54
N GLU A 127 -1.03 -9.46 -30.56
CA GLU A 127 -2.25 -10.19 -30.91
C GLU A 127 -2.75 -11.04 -29.72
N ALA A 128 -1.91 -11.95 -29.24
CA ALA A 128 -2.20 -12.82 -28.09
C ALA A 128 -0.90 -13.34 -27.47
N TRP A 129 -0.95 -13.65 -26.17
CA TRP A 129 0.16 -14.29 -25.44
C TRP A 129 0.03 -15.82 -25.50
N ALA A 130 0.28 -16.41 -26.67
CA ALA A 130 0.25 -17.86 -26.85
C ALA A 130 1.60 -18.48 -26.43
N LEU A 131 1.76 -18.76 -25.12
CA LEU A 131 2.93 -19.46 -24.59
C LEU A 131 2.60 -20.95 -24.39
N GLU A 132 3.30 -21.83 -25.06
CA GLU A 132 3.14 -23.29 -24.92
C GLU A 132 3.55 -23.77 -23.51
N SER A 133 4.52 -23.10 -22.89
CA SER A 133 5.05 -23.49 -21.59
C SER A 133 5.24 -22.30 -20.66
N HIS A 134 5.23 -22.56 -19.36
CA HIS A 134 5.47 -21.58 -18.29
C HIS A 134 6.97 -21.22 -18.10
N LYS A 135 7.85 -21.63 -19.03
CA LYS A 135 9.29 -21.40 -18.91
C LYS A 135 9.63 -19.91 -19.15
N THR A 136 10.35 -19.31 -18.21
CA THR A 136 10.84 -17.92 -18.27
C THR A 136 11.71 -17.64 -19.49
N LYS A 137 12.52 -18.64 -19.94
CA LYS A 137 13.39 -18.52 -21.11
C LYS A 137 12.58 -18.22 -22.38
N ALA A 138 11.46 -18.91 -22.59
CA ALA A 138 10.62 -18.72 -23.76
C ALA A 138 10.01 -17.30 -23.79
N LEU A 139 9.50 -16.83 -22.65
CA LEU A 139 8.98 -15.47 -22.53
C LEU A 139 10.08 -14.43 -22.75
N ARG A 140 11.27 -14.60 -22.16
CA ARG A 140 12.39 -13.67 -22.35
C ARG A 140 12.77 -13.54 -23.81
N GLN A 141 12.90 -14.66 -24.53
CA GLN A 141 13.20 -14.65 -25.97
C GLN A 141 12.14 -13.96 -26.80
N ALA A 142 10.84 -14.07 -26.42
CA ALA A 142 9.77 -13.34 -27.08
C ALA A 142 9.85 -11.83 -26.78
N LEU A 143 10.13 -11.44 -25.54
CA LEU A 143 10.27 -10.03 -25.14
C LEU A 143 11.49 -9.37 -25.80
N ASP A 144 12.61 -10.06 -25.91
CA ASP A 144 13.83 -9.60 -26.56
C ASP A 144 13.58 -9.31 -28.08
N LYS A 145 12.73 -10.12 -28.72
CA LYS A 145 12.32 -9.87 -30.12
C LYS A 145 11.38 -8.70 -30.29
N LEU A 146 10.51 -8.46 -29.29
CA LEU A 146 9.57 -7.35 -29.32
C LEU A 146 10.23 -6.01 -28.96
N HIS A 147 11.15 -6.02 -28.00
CA HIS A 147 11.77 -4.81 -27.48
C HIS A 147 13.19 -5.08 -26.98
N ASP A 148 14.13 -5.02 -27.91
CA ASP A 148 15.56 -5.02 -27.63
C ASP A 148 15.90 -3.78 -26.77
N HIS A 149 16.48 -3.97 -25.57
CA HIS A 149 16.98 -2.93 -24.67
C HIS A 149 15.98 -2.20 -23.73
N ALA A 150 14.70 -2.57 -23.64
CA ALA A 150 13.83 -1.99 -22.64
C ALA A 150 14.18 -2.50 -21.23
N ARG A 151 14.49 -1.58 -20.30
CA ARG A 151 14.86 -1.92 -18.93
C ARG A 151 13.70 -2.47 -18.12
N THR A 152 12.51 -1.93 -18.32
CA THR A 152 11.31 -2.31 -17.57
C THR A 152 10.12 -2.42 -18.51
N LEU A 153 9.35 -3.52 -18.39
CA LEU A 153 8.22 -3.86 -19.24
C LEU A 153 6.96 -4.08 -18.41
N LEU A 154 5.87 -3.46 -18.82
CA LEU A 154 4.56 -3.69 -18.25
C LEU A 154 3.71 -4.47 -19.25
N LEU A 155 3.34 -5.70 -18.89
CA LEU A 155 2.49 -6.56 -19.67
C LEU A 155 1.05 -6.45 -19.17
N VAL A 156 0.10 -6.26 -20.08
CA VAL A 156 -1.31 -6.21 -19.73
C VAL A 156 -2.08 -7.25 -20.54
N GLU A 157 -2.69 -8.20 -19.83
CA GLU A 157 -3.46 -9.28 -20.42
C GLU A 157 -4.92 -9.23 -19.94
N ALA A 158 -5.84 -9.39 -20.88
CA ALA A 158 -7.27 -9.32 -20.60
C ALA A 158 -7.84 -10.53 -19.87
N MET A 159 -7.22 -11.69 -20.08
CA MET A 159 -7.61 -12.97 -19.49
C MET A 159 -6.52 -13.52 -18.59
N ALA A 160 -6.92 -14.33 -17.62
CA ALA A 160 -5.97 -15.01 -16.76
C ALA A 160 -5.20 -16.08 -17.55
N ASN A 161 -3.94 -15.80 -17.87
CA ASN A 161 -3.03 -16.73 -18.53
C ASN A 161 -1.99 -17.24 -17.53
N ARG A 162 -2.21 -18.44 -17.01
CA ARG A 162 -1.34 -19.04 -15.98
C ARG A 162 0.11 -19.22 -16.46
N ASN A 163 0.31 -19.59 -17.72
CA ASN A 163 1.65 -19.76 -18.26
C ASN A 163 2.41 -18.44 -18.30
N LEU A 164 1.74 -17.36 -18.73
CA LEU A 164 2.31 -16.01 -18.74
C LEU A 164 2.61 -15.50 -17.33
N GLU A 165 1.70 -15.72 -16.38
CA GLU A 165 1.88 -15.35 -14.97
C GLU A 165 3.12 -16.02 -14.36
N LEU A 166 3.26 -17.34 -14.52
CA LEU A 166 4.39 -18.08 -13.99
C LEU A 166 5.71 -17.73 -14.70
N ALA A 167 5.68 -17.49 -16.01
CA ALA A 167 6.85 -17.11 -16.79
C ALA A 167 7.33 -15.68 -16.48
N SER A 168 6.43 -14.73 -16.26
CA SER A 168 6.76 -13.32 -16.01
C SER A 168 7.20 -13.04 -14.57
N ARG A 169 6.66 -13.77 -13.58
CA ARG A 169 6.86 -13.51 -12.14
C ARG A 169 8.32 -13.46 -11.71
N ASN A 170 9.21 -14.29 -12.31
CA ASN A 170 10.62 -14.36 -11.95
C ASN A 170 11.52 -13.47 -12.81
N LEU A 171 10.98 -12.76 -13.80
CA LEU A 171 11.76 -11.86 -14.65
C LEU A 171 11.88 -10.49 -13.97
N GLU A 172 13.11 -10.04 -13.76
CA GLU A 172 13.39 -8.72 -13.23
C GLU A 172 12.97 -7.65 -14.25
N GLY A 173 12.30 -6.60 -13.75
CA GLY A 173 11.82 -5.50 -14.57
C GLY A 173 10.53 -5.78 -15.36
N VAL A 174 9.97 -7.00 -15.29
CA VAL A 174 8.72 -7.36 -15.96
C VAL A 174 7.59 -7.46 -14.94
N LYS A 175 6.48 -6.76 -15.20
CA LYS A 175 5.26 -6.84 -14.39
C LYS A 175 4.07 -7.20 -15.26
N LEU A 176 3.32 -8.23 -14.88
CA LEU A 176 2.05 -8.58 -15.50
C LEU A 176 0.89 -8.01 -14.67
N VAL A 177 -0.04 -7.35 -15.33
CA VAL A 177 -1.21 -6.73 -14.69
C VAL A 177 -2.46 -6.98 -15.55
N GLN A 178 -3.62 -7.13 -14.92
CA GLN A 178 -4.89 -7.15 -15.64
C GLN A 178 -5.37 -5.71 -15.94
N PRO A 179 -6.19 -5.49 -16.97
CA PRO A 179 -6.70 -4.15 -17.32
C PRO A 179 -7.40 -3.44 -16.17
N ARG A 180 -8.07 -4.18 -15.29
CA ARG A 180 -8.78 -3.64 -14.11
C ARG A 180 -7.85 -3.15 -13.00
N ASP A 181 -6.65 -3.76 -12.87
CA ASP A 181 -5.68 -3.48 -11.81
C ASP A 181 -4.59 -2.51 -12.28
N LEU A 182 -4.69 -2.03 -13.51
CA LEU A 182 -3.73 -1.12 -14.12
C LEU A 182 -3.78 0.25 -13.46
N GLY A 183 -2.71 0.64 -12.78
CA GLY A 183 -2.57 1.94 -12.13
C GLY A 183 -1.72 2.94 -12.92
N PRO A 184 -1.97 4.27 -12.75
CA PRO A 184 -1.12 5.31 -13.36
C PRO A 184 0.35 5.20 -12.96
N TYR A 185 0.64 4.81 -11.72
CA TYR A 185 2.00 4.61 -11.22
C TYR A 185 2.73 3.49 -11.95
N ASP A 186 2.05 2.38 -12.25
CA ASP A 186 2.65 1.28 -12.99
C ASP A 186 3.06 1.69 -14.40
N LEU A 187 2.20 2.48 -15.07
CA LEU A 187 2.51 3.05 -16.39
C LEU A 187 3.71 4.00 -16.35
N LEU A 188 3.83 4.82 -15.31
CA LEU A 188 4.96 5.75 -15.16
C LEU A 188 6.27 5.04 -14.81
N ARG A 189 6.19 3.98 -14.00
CA ARG A 189 7.36 3.24 -13.53
C ARG A 189 8.05 2.41 -14.62
N HIS A 190 7.26 1.84 -15.54
CA HIS A 190 7.78 0.97 -16.59
C HIS A 190 8.03 1.76 -17.87
N ASP A 191 9.13 1.46 -18.56
CA ASP A 191 9.53 2.16 -19.78
C ASP A 191 8.57 1.86 -20.91
N ARG A 192 8.24 0.60 -21.14
CA ARG A 192 7.35 0.18 -22.22
C ARG A 192 6.11 -0.54 -21.71
N LEU A 193 5.02 -0.36 -22.44
CA LEU A 193 3.73 -0.97 -22.21
C LEU A 193 3.41 -1.92 -23.36
N ILE A 194 3.12 -3.18 -23.03
CA ILE A 194 2.70 -4.19 -24.01
C ILE A 194 1.29 -4.65 -23.64
N LEU A 195 0.34 -4.39 -24.55
CA LEU A 195 -1.06 -4.76 -24.38
C LEU A 195 -1.41 -5.95 -25.26
N SER A 196 -2.22 -6.88 -24.81
CA SER A 196 -2.93 -7.77 -25.74
C SER A 196 -4.04 -6.99 -26.45
N LYS A 197 -4.42 -7.41 -27.66
CA LYS A 197 -5.53 -6.82 -28.44
C LYS A 197 -6.80 -6.71 -27.60
N ASP A 198 -7.14 -7.77 -26.86
CA ASP A 198 -8.32 -7.82 -25.99
C ASP A 198 -8.20 -6.88 -24.79
N ALA A 199 -7.00 -6.72 -24.24
CA ALA A 199 -6.74 -5.77 -23.16
C ALA A 199 -6.93 -4.32 -23.63
N ALA A 200 -6.44 -3.97 -24.82
CA ALA A 200 -6.62 -2.66 -25.41
C ALA A 200 -8.11 -2.32 -25.63
N ALA A 201 -8.89 -3.27 -26.15
CA ALA A 201 -10.33 -3.11 -26.33
C ALA A 201 -11.07 -2.94 -24.99
N LYS A 202 -10.73 -3.74 -23.97
CA LYS A 202 -11.31 -3.63 -22.62
C LYS A 202 -10.96 -2.28 -21.96
N LEU A 203 -9.72 -1.81 -22.08
CA LEU A 203 -9.32 -0.50 -21.56
C LEU A 203 -10.08 0.64 -22.27
N GLY A 204 -10.19 0.59 -23.61
CA GLY A 204 -10.96 1.56 -24.38
C GLY A 204 -12.42 1.63 -23.96
N SER A 205 -13.06 0.47 -23.73
CA SER A 205 -14.46 0.43 -23.31
C SER A 205 -14.70 0.82 -21.85
N SER A 206 -13.79 0.50 -20.94
CA SER A 206 -13.94 0.75 -19.51
C SER A 206 -13.58 2.17 -19.10
N LEU A 207 -12.62 2.78 -19.77
CA LEU A 207 -12.15 4.14 -19.49
C LEU A 207 -12.87 5.21 -20.31
N SER A 208 -13.77 4.84 -21.23
CA SER A 208 -14.57 5.81 -21.99
C SER A 208 -15.41 6.68 -21.05
N PRO A 209 -15.44 8.03 -21.25
CA PRO A 209 -16.21 8.93 -20.38
C PRO A 209 -17.73 8.71 -20.46
N GLU A 210 -18.22 8.11 -21.53
CA GLU A 210 -19.64 7.87 -21.79
C GLU A 210 -20.21 6.71 -20.95
N LYS A 211 -19.37 5.74 -20.53
CA LYS A 211 -19.81 4.67 -19.65
C LYS A 211 -19.60 5.10 -18.21
N VAL A 212 -20.67 5.26 -17.48
CA VAL A 212 -20.66 5.37 -16.01
C VAL A 212 -19.82 4.21 -15.48
N VAL A 213 -18.68 4.53 -14.93
CA VAL A 213 -17.70 3.57 -14.42
C VAL A 213 -18.38 2.64 -13.44
N THR A 214 -18.42 1.36 -13.77
CA THR A 214 -18.87 0.34 -12.83
C THR A 214 -17.98 0.40 -11.58
N PRO A 215 -18.56 0.33 -10.37
CA PRO A 215 -17.80 0.46 -9.11
C PRO A 215 -16.63 -0.51 -8.99
N ALA A 216 -16.71 -1.67 -9.64
CA ALA A 216 -15.68 -2.71 -9.61
C ALA A 216 -14.29 -2.26 -10.13
N LEU A 217 -14.23 -1.37 -11.14
CA LEU A 217 -12.97 -0.98 -11.76
C LEU A 217 -12.17 0.02 -10.89
N VAL A 218 -12.86 0.72 -10.01
CA VAL A 218 -12.26 1.71 -9.11
C VAL A 218 -11.90 1.08 -7.77
N GLU A 219 -12.62 0.03 -7.34
CA GLU A 219 -12.26 -0.74 -6.15
C GLU A 219 -10.96 -1.52 -6.33
N SER A 220 -10.67 -1.97 -7.57
CA SER A 220 -9.41 -2.66 -7.87
C SER A 220 -8.20 -1.71 -7.96
N ILE A 221 -8.41 -0.42 -8.27
CA ILE A 221 -7.34 0.60 -8.30
C ILE A 221 -7.10 1.19 -6.89
N ALA A 222 -8.09 1.12 -6.01
CA ALA A 222 -7.94 1.53 -4.63
C ALA A 222 -7.02 0.53 -3.90
N PRO A 223 -6.02 0.99 -3.15
CA PRO A 223 -5.27 0.11 -2.27
C PRO A 223 -6.25 -0.55 -1.31
N ALA A 224 -5.98 -1.81 -0.96
CA ALA A 224 -6.79 -2.54 0.01
C ALA A 224 -7.06 -1.65 1.23
N PRO A 225 -8.30 -1.60 1.75
CA PRO A 225 -8.61 -0.80 2.92
C PRO A 225 -7.65 -1.18 4.03
N ALA A 226 -7.04 -0.17 4.64
CA ALA A 226 -6.17 -0.38 5.79
C ALA A 226 -6.89 -1.29 6.79
N PRO A 227 -6.22 -2.27 7.40
CA PRO A 227 -6.87 -3.19 8.33
C PRO A 227 -7.62 -2.37 9.37
N ALA A 228 -8.93 -2.60 9.46
CA ALA A 228 -9.83 -1.89 10.35
C ALA A 228 -9.16 -1.76 11.71
N GLN A 229 -8.99 -0.54 12.19
CA GLN A 229 -8.46 -0.28 13.52
C GLN A 229 -9.34 -1.08 14.47
N ARG A 230 -8.76 -2.11 15.07
CA ARG A 230 -9.41 -2.84 16.16
C ARG A 230 -9.86 -1.78 17.15
N GLU A 231 -11.14 -1.51 17.19
CA GLU A 231 -11.75 -0.68 18.22
C GLU A 231 -11.18 -1.17 19.53
N LYS A 232 -10.49 -0.28 20.23
CA LYS A 232 -10.04 -0.55 21.59
C LYS A 232 -11.29 -0.85 22.37
N ARG A 233 -11.57 -2.13 22.61
CA ARG A 233 -12.52 -2.54 23.62
C ARG A 233 -12.08 -1.85 24.92
N VAL A 234 -12.74 -0.75 25.22
CA VAL A 234 -12.66 -0.10 26.52
C VAL A 234 -13.12 -1.17 27.51
N ALA A 235 -12.16 -1.76 28.20
CA ALA A 235 -12.44 -2.69 29.27
C ALA A 235 -13.29 -1.92 30.29
N LYS A 236 -14.59 -2.21 30.34
CA LYS A 236 -15.47 -1.75 31.41
C LYS A 236 -14.83 -2.21 32.72
N LYS A 237 -14.35 -1.27 33.53
CA LYS A 237 -13.95 -1.53 34.92
C LYS A 237 -15.09 -2.27 35.60
N PRO A 238 -14.82 -3.38 36.31
CA PRO A 238 -15.85 -4.02 37.10
C PRO A 238 -16.30 -3.05 38.19
N ALA A 239 -17.62 -2.90 38.28
CA ALA A 239 -18.26 -2.07 39.31
C ALA A 239 -17.86 -2.60 40.69
N LYS A 240 -17.44 -1.70 41.59
CA LYS A 240 -17.23 -2.01 43.02
C LYS A 240 -18.58 -2.47 43.62
N PRO A 241 -18.61 -3.59 44.35
CA PRO A 241 -19.81 -3.94 45.11
C PRO A 241 -19.96 -3.00 46.30
N THR A 242 -21.01 -2.21 46.28
CA THR A 242 -21.55 -1.53 47.49
C THR A 242 -22.38 -2.52 48.24
N GLY A 243 -21.87 -2.97 49.40
CA GLY A 243 -22.61 -3.86 50.26
C GLY A 243 -22.02 -3.86 51.68
N ARG A 244 -22.43 -2.85 52.44
CA ARG A 244 -22.16 -2.73 53.86
C ARG A 244 -23.15 -3.61 54.60
N ALA A 245 -22.71 -4.75 55.17
CA ALA A 245 -23.44 -5.46 56.20
C ALA A 245 -22.54 -5.57 57.42
N LYS A 246 -22.97 -4.88 58.51
CA LYS A 246 -22.47 -5.04 59.85
C LYS A 246 -22.91 -6.40 60.38
N ALA A 247 -21.99 -7.21 60.90
CA ALA A 247 -22.30 -8.23 61.87
C ALA A 247 -21.15 -8.31 62.89
N ALA A 248 -21.59 -8.27 64.11
CA ALA A 248 -20.81 -8.17 65.31
C ALA A 248 -20.13 -9.50 65.73
N GLY A 249 -18.99 -9.37 66.38
CA GLY A 249 -18.67 -10.15 67.57
C GLY A 249 -18.14 -11.57 67.38
N LYS A 250 -16.88 -11.75 67.68
CA LYS A 250 -16.39 -12.64 68.76
C LYS A 250 -14.85 -12.79 68.65
N LYS A 251 -14.16 -12.35 69.69
CA LYS A 251 -12.80 -12.86 70.02
C LYS A 251 -12.87 -14.32 70.46
N PRO A 252 -11.89 -15.13 70.15
CA PRO A 252 -11.16 -15.84 71.19
C PRO A 252 -9.65 -15.72 71.03
N ALA A 253 -8.95 -15.37 72.05
CA ALA A 253 -8.21 -16.19 73.04
C ALA A 253 -6.83 -16.66 72.54
N LYS A 254 -5.83 -16.14 73.24
CA LYS A 254 -4.42 -16.50 73.22
C LYS A 254 -4.23 -18.01 73.37
N SER A 255 -3.27 -18.57 72.67
CA SER A 255 -2.58 -19.77 73.06
C SER A 255 -1.10 -19.65 72.70
N SER A 256 -0.37 -19.72 73.73
CA SER A 256 1.02 -19.85 74.10
C SER A 256 1.92 -20.69 73.19
N ARG A 257 3.14 -20.18 73.03
CA ARG A 257 4.36 -20.91 72.65
C ARG A 257 4.64 -22.13 73.53
N PRO A 258 5.41 -23.06 73.01
CA PRO A 258 6.63 -23.44 73.78
C PRO A 258 7.92 -23.22 72.94
N LYS A 259 8.95 -22.83 73.68
CA LYS A 259 10.38 -22.97 73.38
C LYS A 259 10.78 -24.43 73.60
N ASP A 260 11.73 -24.88 72.81
CA ASP A 260 12.87 -25.76 73.17
C ASP A 260 13.77 -25.73 71.87
N LYS A 261 15.00 -25.29 72.01
CA LYS A 261 16.28 -25.93 72.44
C LYS A 261 16.46 -27.29 71.72
N ASP A 262 17.32 -27.36 70.71
CA ASP A 262 18.78 -27.62 70.77
C ASP A 262 19.40 -27.14 69.42
#